data_d263e8e5944580e91046d18ff969b318
#
_entry.id   d263e8e5944580e91046d18ff969b318
#
_cell.length_a   1.000
_cell.length_b   1.000
_cell.length_c   1.000
_cell.angle_alpha   90.00
_cell.angle_beta   90.00
_cell.angle_gamma   90.00
#
_symmetry.space_group_name_H-M   'P 1'
#
loop_
_entity.id
_entity.type
_entity.pdbx_description
1 polymer ?
#
loop_
_entity_poly.entity_id
_entity_poly.type
_entity_poly.pdbx_seq_one_letter_code
_entity_poly.pdbx_strand_id
1 'polypeptide(L)'
;MKNPAALSAPLFSLLLAGAAPASADTDFASRAWPDNFLTRVEALALLQSLNVELLSHDSATLTLQQWCTDHRLASEPRIVAKRLQTEPRVPSAEQRATLRVTASETVRFRHVQLSCGALLLAEAENWYVPGRLTVAMNHELETTEAPFGVVVRALNFQRRTLSARLLWSPLPPSWEMNASAPDEAAHQQAGPMQVPAAVLEHHAVLTLPDGTPFSLLVETYSGNVLAFHAPPAD
;
A
#
# COMPACT_ATOMS: atom_id res chain seq x y z
N MET A 1 -43.16 75.40 19.67
CA MET A 1 -42.15 75.55 20.72
C MET A 1 -41.68 74.19 21.13
N LYS A 2 -40.38 73.98 21.12
CA LYS A 2 -39.59 72.78 21.52
C LYS A 2 -39.58 71.56 20.55
N ASN A 3 -38.50 71.52 19.74
CA ASN A 3 -37.97 70.32 19.14
C ASN A 3 -37.44 69.37 20.20
N PRO A 4 -37.50 68.00 19.95
CA PRO A 4 -36.53 67.10 20.55
C PRO A 4 -35.55 66.57 19.50
N ALA A 5 -34.31 66.47 19.95
CA ALA A 5 -33.13 66.05 19.22
C ALA A 5 -33.13 64.63 18.74
N ALA A 6 -32.58 64.38 17.54
CA ALA A 6 -32.27 63.10 17.00
C ALA A 6 -30.98 62.58 17.61
N LEU A 7 -31.01 61.37 18.23
CA LEU A 7 -29.83 60.62 18.62
C LEU A 7 -29.44 59.70 17.44
N SER A 8 -28.26 59.92 16.88
CA SER A 8 -27.57 59.03 15.93
C SER A 8 -26.78 57.99 16.69
N ALA A 9 -27.12 56.73 16.49
CA ALA A 9 -26.32 55.59 16.97
C ALA A 9 -25.29 55.16 15.90
N PRO A 10 -24.04 54.84 16.29
CA PRO A 10 -23.04 54.34 15.34
C PRO A 10 -23.24 52.86 15.04
N LEU A 11 -23.29 52.50 13.75
CA LEU A 11 -23.19 51.14 13.27
C LEU A 11 -21.75 50.59 13.52
N PHE A 12 -21.65 49.61 14.37
CA PHE A 12 -20.44 48.84 14.52
C PHE A 12 -20.45 47.72 13.43
N SER A 13 -19.62 47.87 12.39
CA SER A 13 -19.38 46.82 11.40
C SER A 13 -18.42 45.80 11.99
N LEU A 14 -18.98 44.60 12.26
CA LEU A 14 -18.20 43.43 12.69
C LEU A 14 -17.55 42.81 11.45
N LEU A 15 -16.24 42.98 11.29
CA LEU A 15 -15.42 42.27 10.30
C LEU A 15 -15.24 40.83 10.77
N LEU A 16 -15.96 39.87 10.18
CA LEU A 16 -15.65 38.47 10.29
C LEU A 16 -14.39 38.20 9.46
N ALA A 17 -13.26 38.04 10.14
CA ALA A 17 -12.06 37.45 9.53
C ALA A 17 -12.35 35.97 9.25
N GLY A 18 -12.60 35.63 7.99
CA GLY A 18 -12.70 34.24 7.52
C GLY A 18 -11.31 33.61 7.60
N ALA A 19 -11.14 32.65 8.51
CA ALA A 19 -9.99 31.74 8.48
C ALA A 19 -10.11 30.89 7.22
N ALA A 20 -9.18 31.04 6.27
CA ALA A 20 -9.03 30.16 5.13
C ALA A 20 -8.67 28.75 5.66
N PRO A 21 -9.28 27.67 5.13
CA PRO A 21 -8.84 26.32 5.47
C PRO A 21 -7.39 26.17 5.02
N ALA A 22 -6.52 25.73 5.94
CA ALA A 22 -5.15 25.37 5.62
C ALA A 22 -5.18 24.20 4.64
N SER A 23 -4.65 24.44 3.44
CA SER A 23 -4.55 23.45 2.38
C SER A 23 -3.59 22.34 2.84
N ALA A 24 -4.12 21.16 3.12
CA ALA A 24 -3.35 19.96 3.46
C ALA A 24 -2.58 19.36 2.25
N ASP A 25 -2.68 19.99 1.07
CA ASP A 25 -2.12 19.45 -0.18
C ASP A 25 -0.64 19.82 -0.45
N THR A 26 0.00 20.63 0.38
CA THR A 26 1.37 21.11 0.11
C THR A 26 2.47 20.18 0.60
N ASP A 27 2.15 19.12 1.36
CA ASP A 27 3.18 18.27 2.00
C ASP A 27 3.64 17.07 1.13
N PHE A 28 2.91 16.72 0.08
CA PHE A 28 3.28 15.59 -0.79
C PHE A 28 4.40 15.91 -1.78
N ALA A 29 4.49 17.15 -2.24
CA ALA A 29 5.55 17.57 -3.18
C ALA A 29 6.94 17.61 -2.53
N SER A 30 7.02 17.68 -1.19
CA SER A 30 8.29 17.71 -0.43
C SER A 30 8.90 16.33 -0.22
N ARG A 31 8.21 15.24 -0.60
CA ARG A 31 8.62 13.84 -0.37
C ARG A 31 9.28 13.19 -1.59
N ALA A 32 9.66 13.95 -2.59
CA ALA A 32 10.33 13.43 -3.76
C ALA A 32 11.80 13.12 -3.44
N TRP A 33 12.23 11.88 -3.73
CA TRP A 33 13.63 11.47 -3.61
C TRP A 33 14.49 12.23 -4.65
N PRO A 34 15.62 12.85 -4.26
CA PRO A 34 16.59 13.33 -5.25
C PRO A 34 17.06 12.19 -6.15
N ASP A 35 17.31 12.45 -7.43
CA ASP A 35 17.83 11.41 -8.32
C ASP A 35 19.36 11.44 -8.33
N ASN A 36 20.00 10.68 -7.44
CA ASN A 36 21.42 10.48 -7.37
C ASN A 36 21.74 9.02 -6.97
N PHE A 37 23.01 8.65 -7.06
CA PHE A 37 23.43 7.27 -6.77
C PHE A 37 23.09 6.83 -5.36
N LEU A 38 23.33 7.67 -4.35
CA LEU A 38 23.09 7.33 -2.95
C LEU A 38 21.59 7.07 -2.71
N THR A 39 20.72 7.96 -3.14
CA THR A 39 19.27 7.79 -2.94
C THR A 39 18.72 6.61 -3.73
N ARG A 40 19.31 6.25 -4.86
CA ARG A 40 18.97 5.02 -5.59
C ARG A 40 19.39 3.76 -4.82
N VAL A 41 20.55 3.77 -4.16
CA VAL A 41 20.99 2.68 -3.26
C VAL A 41 20.06 2.58 -2.06
N GLU A 42 19.71 3.70 -1.43
CA GLU A 42 18.76 3.75 -0.31
C GLU A 42 17.38 3.21 -0.70
N ALA A 43 16.85 3.63 -1.84
CA ALA A 43 15.57 3.12 -2.35
C ALA A 43 15.62 1.60 -2.60
N LEU A 44 16.71 1.08 -3.16
CA LEU A 44 16.90 -0.36 -3.33
C LEU A 44 16.96 -1.08 -1.99
N ALA A 45 17.70 -0.55 -1.02
CA ALA A 45 17.81 -1.13 0.32
C ALA A 45 16.44 -1.19 1.00
N LEU A 46 15.64 -0.11 0.92
CA LEU A 46 14.29 -0.04 1.49
C LEU A 46 13.33 -1.03 0.81
N LEU A 47 13.37 -1.13 -0.52
CA LEU A 47 12.56 -2.12 -1.24
C LEU A 47 12.92 -3.55 -0.85
N GLN A 48 14.21 -3.85 -0.68
CA GLN A 48 14.66 -5.17 -0.23
C GLN A 48 14.28 -5.42 1.23
N SER A 49 14.33 -4.41 2.11
CA SER A 49 13.86 -4.52 3.49
C SER A 49 12.36 -4.86 3.52
N LEU A 50 11.52 -4.12 2.77
CA LEU A 50 10.09 -4.44 2.66
C LEU A 50 9.88 -5.86 2.11
N ASN A 51 10.63 -6.25 1.07
CA ASN A 51 10.55 -7.59 0.49
C ASN A 51 10.87 -8.68 1.52
N VAL A 52 11.93 -8.51 2.30
CA VAL A 52 12.30 -9.45 3.39
C VAL A 52 11.22 -9.53 4.45
N GLU A 53 10.67 -8.40 4.89
CA GLU A 53 9.56 -8.37 5.86
C GLU A 53 8.32 -9.10 5.34
N LEU A 54 7.95 -8.88 4.07
CA LEU A 54 6.83 -9.57 3.42
C LEU A 54 7.06 -11.08 3.26
N LEU A 55 8.31 -11.51 3.07
CA LEU A 55 8.69 -12.93 2.96
C LEU A 55 8.76 -13.63 4.32
N SER A 56 9.02 -12.86 5.40
CA SER A 56 9.23 -13.39 6.74
C SER A 56 7.94 -13.52 7.56
N HIS A 57 6.83 -12.95 7.07
CA HIS A 57 5.56 -12.91 7.78
C HIS A 57 4.40 -13.51 6.97
N ASP A 58 3.46 -14.15 7.64
CA ASP A 58 2.30 -14.77 7.01
C ASP A 58 1.27 -13.76 6.49
N SER A 59 1.25 -12.53 7.01
CA SER A 59 0.26 -11.51 6.68
C SER A 59 0.87 -10.25 6.07
N ALA A 60 0.78 -10.11 4.75
CA ALA A 60 1.19 -8.87 4.06
C ALA A 60 0.46 -7.62 4.57
N THR A 61 -0.82 -7.74 4.97
CA THR A 61 -1.57 -6.62 5.55
C THR A 61 -0.94 -6.12 6.86
N LEU A 62 -0.51 -7.03 7.74
CA LEU A 62 0.14 -6.65 9.00
C LEU A 62 1.53 -6.07 8.76
N THR A 63 2.28 -6.62 7.81
CA THR A 63 3.58 -6.08 7.38
C THR A 63 3.42 -4.66 6.83
N LEU A 64 2.44 -4.42 5.95
CA LEU A 64 2.14 -3.08 5.45
C LEU A 64 1.65 -2.14 6.55
N GLN A 65 0.91 -2.63 7.55
CA GLN A 65 0.52 -1.83 8.70
C GLN A 65 1.74 -1.36 9.49
N GLN A 66 2.70 -2.25 9.73
CA GLN A 66 3.95 -1.91 10.41
C GLN A 66 4.76 -0.92 9.56
N TRP A 67 4.92 -1.18 8.26
CA TRP A 67 5.61 -0.29 7.32
C TRP A 67 5.00 1.11 7.28
N CYS A 68 3.67 1.19 7.21
CA CYS A 68 2.92 2.45 7.24
C CYS A 68 3.21 3.26 8.53
N THR A 69 3.32 2.57 9.67
CA THR A 69 3.59 3.18 10.98
C THR A 69 5.03 3.65 11.11
N ASP A 70 5.98 2.79 10.79
CA ASP A 70 7.42 3.03 10.98
C ASP A 70 7.91 4.18 10.08
N HIS A 71 7.38 4.25 8.86
CA HIS A 71 7.74 5.30 7.89
C HIS A 71 6.79 6.51 7.92
N ARG A 72 5.83 6.54 8.86
CA ARG A 72 4.88 7.66 9.03
C ARG A 72 4.23 8.10 7.73
N LEU A 73 3.75 7.12 6.95
CA LEU A 73 3.19 7.37 5.61
C LEU A 73 1.87 8.16 5.64
N ALA A 74 1.22 8.26 6.79
CA ALA A 74 0.04 9.08 7.02
C ALA A 74 0.07 9.66 8.45
N SER A 75 -0.69 10.72 8.70
CA SER A 75 -0.88 11.29 10.04
C SER A 75 -1.50 10.29 11.02
N GLU A 76 -2.45 9.49 10.52
CA GLU A 76 -3.01 8.34 11.22
C GLU A 76 -2.60 7.07 10.46
N PRO A 77 -1.46 6.43 10.81
CA PRO A 77 -0.91 5.33 10.06
C PRO A 77 -1.74 4.05 10.27
N ARG A 78 -2.72 3.85 9.39
CA ARG A 78 -3.61 2.70 9.42
C ARG A 78 -3.84 2.17 8.01
N ILE A 79 -3.74 0.84 7.86
CA ILE A 79 -4.11 0.18 6.61
C ILE A 79 -5.63 0.03 6.52
N VAL A 80 -6.15 0.56 5.42
CA VAL A 80 -7.56 0.42 5.03
C VAL A 80 -7.61 -0.40 3.76
N ALA A 81 -8.48 -1.42 3.75
CA ALA A 81 -8.77 -2.18 2.54
C ALA A 81 -10.01 -1.58 1.85
N LYS A 82 -9.95 -1.48 0.54
CA LYS A 82 -11.08 -1.12 -0.31
C LYS A 82 -11.28 -2.22 -1.35
N ARG A 83 -12.46 -2.85 -1.33
CA ARG A 83 -12.82 -3.86 -2.33
C ARG A 83 -13.12 -3.17 -3.66
N LEU A 84 -12.49 -3.63 -4.72
CA LEU A 84 -12.79 -3.19 -6.08
C LEU A 84 -13.94 -4.02 -6.65
N GLN A 85 -14.89 -3.34 -7.25
CA GLN A 85 -15.98 -3.96 -8.00
C GLN A 85 -15.46 -4.27 -9.42
N THR A 86 -14.76 -5.38 -9.56
CA THR A 86 -14.23 -5.86 -10.84
C THR A 86 -14.97 -7.12 -11.26
N GLU A 87 -14.97 -7.40 -12.57
CA GLU A 87 -15.50 -8.67 -13.08
C GLU A 87 -14.82 -9.85 -12.40
N PRO A 88 -15.61 -10.86 -11.96
CA PRO A 88 -15.06 -12.06 -11.35
C PRO A 88 -14.08 -12.76 -12.30
N ARG A 89 -12.84 -12.97 -11.87
CA ARG A 89 -11.85 -13.72 -12.64
C ARG A 89 -11.95 -15.20 -12.32
N VAL A 90 -12.23 -16.00 -13.33
CA VAL A 90 -12.22 -17.46 -13.22
C VAL A 90 -10.77 -17.92 -12.99
N PRO A 91 -10.52 -18.79 -11.99
CA PRO A 91 -9.17 -19.31 -11.78
C PRO A 91 -8.71 -20.15 -12.97
N SER A 92 -7.45 -20.00 -13.36
CA SER A 92 -6.81 -20.84 -14.39
C SER A 92 -6.69 -22.29 -13.92
N ALA A 93 -6.40 -23.20 -14.86
CA ALA A 93 -6.14 -24.61 -14.54
C ALA A 93 -4.97 -24.75 -13.54
N GLU A 94 -3.92 -23.96 -13.68
CA GLU A 94 -2.77 -23.95 -12.78
C GLU A 94 -3.14 -23.42 -11.38
N GLN A 95 -3.94 -22.36 -11.30
CA GLN A 95 -4.45 -21.83 -10.03
C GLN A 95 -5.33 -22.86 -9.31
N ARG A 96 -6.20 -23.55 -10.05
CA ARG A 96 -7.01 -24.65 -9.51
C ARG A 96 -6.15 -25.82 -9.01
N ALA A 97 -5.12 -26.19 -9.76
CA ALA A 97 -4.16 -27.23 -9.34
C ALA A 97 -3.41 -26.81 -8.07
N THR A 98 -2.95 -25.56 -7.98
CA THR A 98 -2.28 -25.01 -6.79
C THR A 98 -3.20 -25.01 -5.57
N LEU A 99 -4.49 -24.67 -5.74
CA LEU A 99 -5.51 -24.73 -4.70
C LEU A 99 -5.97 -26.17 -4.40
N ARG A 100 -5.54 -27.16 -5.17
CA ARG A 100 -5.97 -28.58 -5.07
C ARG A 100 -7.50 -28.70 -5.02
N VAL A 101 -8.18 -28.00 -5.94
CA VAL A 101 -9.64 -28.02 -6.05
C VAL A 101 -10.08 -28.84 -7.25
N THR A 102 -11.19 -29.58 -7.09
CA THR A 102 -11.85 -30.30 -8.18
C THR A 102 -12.60 -29.35 -9.10
N ALA A 103 -13.03 -29.82 -10.26
CA ALA A 103 -13.80 -28.99 -11.20
C ALA A 103 -15.11 -28.46 -10.61
N SER A 104 -15.70 -29.20 -9.65
CA SER A 104 -16.97 -28.84 -9.00
C SER A 104 -16.79 -27.92 -7.77
N GLU A 105 -15.59 -27.80 -7.21
CA GLU A 105 -15.37 -26.92 -6.06
C GLU A 105 -15.41 -25.45 -6.48
N THR A 106 -16.17 -24.67 -5.71
CA THR A 106 -16.28 -23.24 -5.92
C THR A 106 -15.00 -22.53 -5.49
N VAL A 107 -14.48 -21.67 -6.37
CA VAL A 107 -13.42 -20.71 -6.06
C VAL A 107 -13.99 -19.31 -6.30
N ARG A 108 -13.82 -18.44 -5.34
CA ARG A 108 -14.23 -17.03 -5.43
C ARG A 108 -13.04 -16.14 -5.69
N PHE A 109 -13.31 -15.05 -6.39
CA PHE A 109 -12.33 -13.99 -6.68
C PHE A 109 -12.63 -12.75 -5.85
N ARG A 110 -11.60 -12.13 -5.32
CA ARG A 110 -11.67 -10.85 -4.62
C ARG A 110 -10.48 -9.99 -5.03
N HIS A 111 -10.75 -8.73 -5.37
CA HIS A 111 -9.73 -7.73 -5.70
C HIS A 111 -9.84 -6.59 -4.71
N VAL A 112 -8.73 -6.24 -4.06
CA VAL A 112 -8.69 -5.18 -3.05
C VAL A 112 -7.49 -4.27 -3.23
N GLN A 113 -7.65 -3.01 -2.84
CA GLN A 113 -6.59 -2.05 -2.63
C GLN A 113 -6.32 -1.91 -1.13
N LEU A 114 -5.05 -1.84 -0.76
CA LEU A 114 -4.59 -1.59 0.60
C LEU A 114 -3.91 -0.22 0.63
N SER A 115 -4.47 0.71 1.40
CA SER A 115 -3.99 2.09 1.48
C SER A 115 -3.61 2.46 2.91
N CYS A 116 -2.59 3.32 3.05
CA CYS A 116 -2.22 4.01 4.28
C CYS A 116 -2.55 5.51 4.09
N GLY A 117 -3.59 6.00 4.75
CA GLY A 117 -4.14 7.31 4.45
C GLY A 117 -4.55 7.44 2.98
N ALA A 118 -4.04 8.43 2.27
CA ALA A 118 -4.29 8.63 0.85
C ALA A 118 -3.37 7.79 -0.06
N LEU A 119 -2.34 7.13 0.49
CA LEU A 119 -1.36 6.37 -0.30
C LEU A 119 -1.83 4.94 -0.53
N LEU A 120 -2.05 4.58 -1.79
CA LEU A 120 -2.22 3.19 -2.20
C LEU A 120 -0.88 2.47 -2.06
N LEU A 121 -0.77 1.48 -1.18
CA LEU A 121 0.47 0.73 -0.96
C LEU A 121 0.51 -0.59 -1.73
N ALA A 122 -0.63 -1.26 -1.88
CA ALA A 122 -0.69 -2.51 -2.63
C ALA A 122 -2.08 -2.77 -3.22
N GLU A 123 -2.10 -3.53 -4.32
CA GLU A 123 -3.29 -4.20 -4.83
C GLU A 123 -3.12 -5.71 -4.65
N ALA A 124 -4.20 -6.39 -4.25
CA ALA A 124 -4.20 -7.83 -4.07
C ALA A 124 -5.37 -8.48 -4.81
N GLU A 125 -5.05 -9.41 -5.67
CA GLU A 125 -5.98 -10.34 -6.30
C GLU A 125 -5.95 -11.66 -5.54
N ASN A 126 -7.11 -12.14 -5.15
CA ASN A 126 -7.24 -13.32 -4.30
C ASN A 126 -8.28 -14.29 -4.86
N TRP A 127 -7.85 -15.52 -5.11
CA TRP A 127 -8.71 -16.66 -5.41
C TRP A 127 -8.77 -17.55 -4.18
N TYR A 128 -9.93 -17.67 -3.56
CA TYR A 128 -10.08 -18.46 -2.33
C TYR A 128 -11.21 -19.47 -2.43
N VAL A 129 -11.15 -20.51 -1.60
CA VAL A 129 -12.09 -21.63 -1.55
C VAL A 129 -13.05 -21.43 -0.37
N PRO A 130 -14.30 -20.94 -0.59
CA PRO A 130 -15.24 -20.63 0.50
C PRO A 130 -15.53 -21.84 1.41
N GLY A 131 -15.55 -23.06 0.85
CA GLY A 131 -15.77 -24.28 1.61
C GLY A 131 -14.67 -24.63 2.63
N ARG A 132 -13.53 -23.92 2.59
CA ARG A 132 -12.40 -24.08 3.53
C ARG A 132 -12.35 -22.95 4.58
N LEU A 133 -13.36 -22.06 4.56
CA LEU A 133 -13.56 -20.97 5.52
C LEU A 133 -14.82 -21.25 6.34
N THR A 134 -14.94 -20.60 7.51
CA THR A 134 -16.17 -20.64 8.27
C THR A 134 -17.28 -19.82 7.60
N VAL A 135 -18.52 -20.08 7.96
CA VAL A 135 -19.68 -19.30 7.48
C VAL A 135 -19.53 -17.82 7.85
N ALA A 136 -19.07 -17.52 9.08
CA ALA A 136 -18.85 -16.15 9.53
C ALA A 136 -17.76 -15.43 8.71
N MET A 137 -16.63 -16.09 8.42
CA MET A 137 -15.57 -15.54 7.58
C MET A 137 -16.06 -15.24 6.16
N ASN A 138 -16.79 -16.17 5.55
CA ASN A 138 -17.38 -15.94 4.24
C ASN A 138 -18.32 -14.74 4.23
N HIS A 139 -19.20 -14.65 5.23
CA HIS A 139 -20.12 -13.52 5.38
C HIS A 139 -19.36 -12.19 5.51
N GLU A 140 -18.36 -12.13 6.37
CA GLU A 140 -17.54 -10.93 6.57
C GLU A 140 -16.80 -10.51 5.28
N LEU A 141 -16.21 -11.46 4.56
CA LEU A 141 -15.53 -11.19 3.27
C LEU A 141 -16.49 -10.70 2.19
N GLU A 142 -17.77 -11.07 2.24
CA GLU A 142 -18.76 -10.68 1.25
C GLU A 142 -19.40 -9.33 1.56
N THR A 143 -19.60 -9.01 2.85
CA THR A 143 -20.39 -7.86 3.29
C THR A 143 -19.56 -6.69 3.77
N THR A 144 -18.25 -6.88 4.00
CA THR A 144 -17.36 -5.83 4.51
C THR A 144 -16.13 -5.61 3.61
N GLU A 145 -15.42 -4.54 3.88
CA GLU A 145 -14.13 -4.23 3.28
C GLU A 145 -12.93 -4.72 4.11
N ALA A 146 -13.17 -5.55 5.14
CA ALA A 146 -12.11 -6.07 5.99
C ALA A 146 -11.01 -6.76 5.16
N PRO A 147 -9.71 -6.55 5.47
CA PRO A 147 -8.62 -7.22 4.78
C PRO A 147 -8.71 -8.73 4.94
N PHE A 148 -8.46 -9.50 3.87
CA PHE A 148 -8.59 -10.96 3.86
C PHE A 148 -7.80 -11.62 5.00
N GLY A 149 -6.51 -11.27 5.14
CA GLY A 149 -5.64 -11.85 6.18
C GLY A 149 -6.12 -11.57 7.61
N VAL A 150 -6.85 -10.47 7.85
CA VAL A 150 -7.46 -10.17 9.16
C VAL A 150 -8.63 -11.13 9.42
N VAL A 151 -9.54 -11.29 8.45
CA VAL A 151 -10.73 -12.15 8.56
C VAL A 151 -10.34 -13.61 8.81
N VAL A 152 -9.36 -14.13 8.08
CA VAL A 152 -8.96 -15.54 8.16
C VAL A 152 -7.91 -15.83 9.23
N ARG A 153 -7.49 -14.84 10.03
CA ARG A 153 -6.42 -14.97 11.04
C ARG A 153 -6.63 -16.11 12.02
N ALA A 154 -7.89 -16.36 12.42
CA ALA A 154 -8.24 -17.42 13.34
C ALA A 154 -7.99 -18.83 12.79
N LEU A 155 -7.73 -18.99 11.49
CA LEU A 155 -7.33 -20.28 10.90
C LEU A 155 -5.89 -20.66 11.19
N ASN A 156 -5.08 -19.77 11.80
CA ASN A 156 -3.64 -19.98 12.03
C ASN A 156 -2.92 -20.45 10.76
N PHE A 157 -3.24 -19.80 9.65
CA PHE A 157 -2.72 -20.14 8.35
C PHE A 157 -1.21 -19.91 8.23
N GLN A 158 -0.60 -20.63 7.31
CA GLN A 158 0.77 -20.43 6.87
C GLN A 158 0.77 -19.84 5.48
N ARG A 159 1.71 -18.90 5.22
CA ARG A 159 1.95 -18.33 3.90
C ARG A 159 3.17 -19.00 3.27
N ARG A 160 3.01 -19.51 2.07
CA ARG A 160 4.11 -19.96 1.23
C ARG A 160 4.19 -19.08 -0.01
N THR A 161 5.24 -18.29 -0.11
CA THR A 161 5.52 -17.48 -1.30
C THR A 161 5.95 -18.40 -2.44
N LEU A 162 5.33 -18.26 -3.59
CA LEU A 162 5.62 -18.99 -4.82
C LEU A 162 6.62 -18.24 -5.68
N SER A 163 6.50 -16.92 -5.72
CA SER A 163 7.46 -16.01 -6.36
C SER A 163 7.44 -14.66 -5.67
N ALA A 164 8.61 -14.00 -5.67
CA ALA A 164 8.79 -12.62 -5.26
C ALA A 164 9.69 -11.95 -6.29
N ARG A 165 9.24 -10.87 -6.89
CA ARG A 165 9.93 -10.23 -8.00
C ARG A 165 9.91 -8.72 -7.85
N LEU A 166 11.09 -8.09 -7.87
CA LEU A 166 11.18 -6.66 -8.09
C LEU A 166 10.72 -6.35 -9.52
N LEU A 167 9.73 -5.49 -9.66
CA LEU A 167 9.25 -4.97 -10.93
C LEU A 167 10.09 -3.76 -11.38
N TRP A 168 10.80 -3.15 -10.45
CA TRP A 168 11.66 -2.02 -10.66
C TRP A 168 12.93 -2.12 -9.81
N SER A 169 14.07 -1.80 -10.41
CA SER A 169 15.34 -1.60 -9.71
C SER A 169 15.77 -0.14 -9.89
N PRO A 170 16.04 0.59 -8.79
CA PRO A 170 16.56 1.96 -8.87
C PRO A 170 17.94 2.05 -9.54
N LEU A 171 18.71 0.95 -9.50
CA LEU A 171 20.06 0.87 -10.01
C LEU A 171 20.12 0.01 -11.29
N PRO A 172 21.05 0.31 -12.22
CA PRO A 172 21.22 -0.50 -13.43
C PRO A 172 21.73 -1.91 -13.08
N PRO A 173 21.55 -2.89 -13.99
CA PRO A 173 22.11 -4.22 -13.80
C PRO A 173 23.64 -4.16 -13.61
N SER A 174 24.16 -5.01 -12.71
CA SER A 174 25.60 -5.14 -12.40
C SER A 174 26.24 -3.84 -11.90
N TRP A 175 25.47 -2.95 -11.30
CA TRP A 175 25.97 -1.69 -10.73
C TRP A 175 27.09 -1.91 -9.71
N GLU A 176 27.05 -3.01 -8.97
CA GLU A 176 28.02 -3.42 -7.96
C GLU A 176 29.37 -3.82 -8.55
N MET A 177 29.40 -4.17 -9.84
CA MET A 177 30.63 -4.54 -10.56
C MET A 177 31.26 -3.37 -11.32
N ASN A 178 30.56 -2.26 -11.43
CA ASN A 178 31.01 -1.07 -12.12
C ASN A 178 31.81 -0.18 -11.16
N ALA A 179 33.14 -0.12 -11.34
CA ALA A 179 34.07 0.61 -10.46
C ALA A 179 33.90 2.15 -10.52
N SER A 180 33.13 2.67 -11.44
CA SER A 180 32.84 4.11 -11.55
C SER A 180 31.48 4.39 -10.91
N ALA A 181 31.47 5.07 -9.75
CA ALA A 181 30.27 5.74 -9.32
C ALA A 181 29.78 6.62 -10.49
N PRO A 182 28.48 6.62 -10.81
CA PRO A 182 27.96 7.54 -11.81
C PRO A 182 28.40 8.96 -11.45
N ASP A 183 28.80 9.74 -12.46
CA ASP A 183 29.26 11.12 -12.26
C ASP A 183 28.19 11.91 -11.48
N GLU A 184 28.44 12.20 -10.20
CA GLU A 184 27.52 12.91 -9.33
C GLU A 184 27.12 14.27 -9.88
N ALA A 185 28.02 14.90 -10.65
CA ALA A 185 27.75 16.20 -11.29
C ALA A 185 26.67 16.10 -12.39
N ALA A 186 26.58 14.98 -13.10
CA ALA A 186 25.55 14.76 -14.10
C ALA A 186 24.16 14.49 -13.47
N HIS A 187 24.12 13.93 -12.25
CA HIS A 187 22.87 13.61 -11.54
C HIS A 187 22.31 14.76 -10.70
N GLN A 188 23.14 15.75 -10.34
CA GLN A 188 22.67 16.95 -9.60
C GLN A 188 21.72 17.86 -10.41
N GLN A 189 21.63 17.66 -11.72
CA GLN A 189 20.69 18.39 -12.61
C GLN A 189 19.44 17.56 -12.95
N ALA A 190 19.39 16.30 -12.55
CA ALA A 190 18.20 15.45 -12.72
C ALA A 190 17.15 15.84 -11.66
N GLY A 191 15.92 16.01 -12.09
CA GLY A 191 14.78 16.23 -11.19
C GLY A 191 14.61 15.08 -10.18
N PRO A 192 13.45 14.94 -9.52
CA PRO A 192 13.22 13.87 -8.56
C PRO A 192 13.27 12.49 -9.23
N MET A 193 13.77 11.50 -8.49
CA MET A 193 13.81 10.10 -8.93
C MET A 193 12.40 9.62 -9.27
N GLN A 194 12.25 9.06 -10.47
CA GLN A 194 10.97 8.55 -10.95
C GLN A 194 10.75 7.13 -10.43
N VAL A 195 9.86 7.00 -9.44
CA VAL A 195 9.42 5.72 -8.91
C VAL A 195 8.17 5.28 -9.68
N PRO A 196 8.15 4.09 -10.31
CA PRO A 196 6.99 3.63 -11.08
C PRO A 196 5.82 3.26 -10.18
N ALA A 197 4.63 3.14 -10.78
CA ALA A 197 3.41 2.78 -10.06
C ALA A 197 3.49 1.41 -9.37
N ALA A 198 4.23 0.44 -9.93
CA ALA A 198 4.42 -0.89 -9.37
C ALA A 198 5.92 -1.19 -9.22
N VAL A 199 6.34 -1.64 -8.04
CA VAL A 199 7.76 -1.83 -7.69
C VAL A 199 8.11 -3.26 -7.27
N LEU A 200 7.14 -4.01 -6.75
CA LEU A 200 7.34 -5.37 -6.24
C LEU A 200 6.07 -6.19 -6.48
N GLU A 201 6.21 -7.48 -6.76
CA GLU A 201 5.10 -8.42 -6.93
C GLU A 201 5.38 -9.73 -6.20
N HIS A 202 4.41 -10.20 -5.43
CA HIS A 202 4.43 -11.50 -4.79
C HIS A 202 3.28 -12.37 -5.24
N HIS A 203 3.57 -13.65 -5.51
CA HIS A 203 2.58 -14.70 -5.62
C HIS A 203 2.70 -15.61 -4.39
N ALA A 204 1.59 -15.89 -3.73
CA ALA A 204 1.59 -16.72 -2.53
C ALA A 204 0.38 -17.62 -2.45
N VAL A 205 0.53 -18.74 -1.77
CA VAL A 205 -0.56 -19.63 -1.37
C VAL A 205 -0.67 -19.65 0.15
N LEU A 206 -1.89 -19.52 0.65
CA LEU A 206 -2.19 -19.69 2.07
C LEU A 206 -2.71 -21.10 2.31
N THR A 207 -2.18 -21.75 3.35
CA THR A 207 -2.55 -23.10 3.74
C THR A 207 -3.03 -23.15 5.18
N LEU A 208 -3.95 -24.02 5.46
CA LEU A 208 -4.31 -24.41 6.82
C LEU A 208 -3.13 -25.15 7.49
N PRO A 209 -3.12 -25.32 8.82
CA PRO A 209 -2.05 -26.03 9.53
C PRO A 209 -1.83 -27.47 9.04
N ASP A 210 -2.82 -28.11 8.46
CA ASP A 210 -2.73 -29.45 7.85
C ASP A 210 -2.14 -29.43 6.42
N GLY A 211 -1.74 -28.26 5.91
CA GLY A 211 -1.21 -28.07 4.57
C GLY A 211 -2.27 -27.99 3.46
N THR A 212 -3.57 -27.91 3.81
CA THR A 212 -4.64 -27.72 2.84
C THR A 212 -4.62 -26.27 2.32
N PRO A 213 -4.40 -26.03 1.00
CA PRO A 213 -4.41 -24.68 0.44
C PRO A 213 -5.84 -24.14 0.41
N PHE A 214 -6.06 -22.89 0.80
CA PHE A 214 -7.39 -22.28 0.77
C PHE A 214 -7.46 -20.93 0.05
N SER A 215 -6.31 -20.33 -0.22
CA SER A 215 -6.25 -19.03 -0.90
C SER A 215 -4.98 -18.93 -1.73
N LEU A 216 -5.08 -18.35 -2.93
CA LEU A 216 -3.99 -17.99 -3.81
C LEU A 216 -4.03 -16.48 -4.02
N LEU A 217 -2.88 -15.83 -3.86
CA LEU A 217 -2.73 -14.38 -3.88
C LEU A 217 -1.75 -13.95 -4.97
N VAL A 218 -2.08 -12.85 -5.65
CA VAL A 218 -1.15 -12.02 -6.41
C VAL A 218 -1.20 -10.65 -5.79
N GLU A 219 -0.09 -10.17 -5.28
CA GLU A 219 0.03 -8.89 -4.59
C GLU A 219 1.04 -8.02 -5.32
N THR A 220 0.59 -6.86 -5.78
CA THR A 220 1.42 -5.86 -6.45
C THR A 220 1.58 -4.66 -5.53
N TYR A 221 2.80 -4.37 -5.13
CA TYR A 221 3.14 -3.25 -4.24
C TYR A 221 3.49 -2.03 -5.08
N SER A 222 2.92 -0.90 -4.69
CA SER A 222 3.10 0.35 -5.42
C SER A 222 4.36 1.11 -5.01
N GLY A 223 4.80 2.04 -5.86
CA GLY A 223 5.90 2.95 -5.55
C GLY A 223 5.67 3.83 -4.33
N ASN A 224 4.41 3.99 -3.89
CA ASN A 224 4.08 4.76 -2.68
C ASN A 224 4.62 4.13 -1.38
N VAL A 225 5.10 2.87 -1.39
CA VAL A 225 5.82 2.31 -0.24
C VAL A 225 7.10 3.09 0.07
N LEU A 226 7.60 3.89 -0.88
CA LEU A 226 8.74 4.79 -0.75
C LEU A 226 8.32 6.28 -0.62
N ALA A 227 7.04 6.59 -0.41
CA ALA A 227 6.55 7.97 -0.32
C ALA A 227 6.89 8.64 1.03
N PHE A 228 8.15 8.55 1.45
CA PHE A 228 8.71 9.22 2.63
C PHE A 228 10.15 9.65 2.33
N HIS A 229 10.67 10.63 3.08
CA HIS A 229 12.09 10.97 3.05
C HIS A 229 12.84 10.25 4.17
N ALA A 230 14.03 9.75 3.86
CA ALA A 230 14.99 9.54 4.92
C ALA A 230 15.27 10.90 5.60
N PRO A 231 15.34 10.98 6.95
CA PRO A 231 15.77 12.20 7.61
C PRO A 231 17.17 12.56 7.10
N PRO A 232 17.50 13.88 6.95
CA PRO A 232 18.86 14.27 6.63
C PRO A 232 19.80 13.64 7.66
N ALA A 233 20.92 13.10 7.20
CA ALA A 233 21.98 12.61 8.10
C ALA A 233 22.48 13.82 8.92
N ASP A 234 22.46 13.67 10.26
CA ASP A 234 23.02 14.65 11.20
C ASP A 234 24.53 14.80 11.02
#